data_185c165cacebd6bfbf3d0550015335b2
#
_entry.id   185c165cacebd6bfbf3d0550015335b2
#
_cell.length_a   1.000
_cell.length_b   1.000
_cell.length_c   1.000
_cell.angle_alpha   90.00
_cell.angle_beta   90.00
_cell.angle_gamma   90.00
#
_symmetry.space_group_name_H-M   'P 1'
#
loop_
_entity.id
_entity.type
_entity.pdbx_description
1 polymer ?
#
loop_
_entity_poly.entity_id
_entity_poly.type
_entity_poly.pdbx_seq_one_letter_code
_entity_poly.pdbx_strand_id
1 'polypeptide(L)'
;MTFSERFHEIRTGFERPFWVANISELFERLSYYAAFASLPRYLHESLNFGVERASSLAGLFGGLVWFLAAFGGALADRMGFRRALSLAYLILTISYFLLGSIGASWLAPLRGAMPLVVLVTLILMLPALGIALVKPSVVGTTARASKENVRSIGYSIYYTLVNIGGAAGPFLAGWVHQHLSVEKVFGMAALSVFMMFFAVLLLFKEPRRSGEVQTESLGQVARNFLTVASNWRFMLFLLIFSGYYIAFWQEFIILPIYIHEYVNAKSNTEMLLMWDSLTVIALQMVVSILTQKMPSFRGITLGTLISGLAWILLILHPGVTMAVATLIVVAIGEITQQPRYYEYISRLAPSGQQGTYMGFAFLPIGIGSLVGGWFGGFLIHHFGEVLHQPGLIWWAVSGVGVATAGLLWVYDRYVRLEKPAEAR
;
A
#
# COMPACT_ATOMS: atom_id res chain seq x y z
N MET A 1 24.70 -28.23 7.49
CA MET A 1 23.91 -27.53 8.52
C MET A 1 22.67 -28.33 8.82
N THR A 2 22.50 -28.81 10.03
CA THR A 2 21.31 -29.56 10.44
C THR A 2 20.12 -28.60 10.62
N PHE A 3 18.89 -29.11 10.58
CA PHE A 3 17.69 -28.28 10.82
C PHE A 3 17.72 -27.60 12.19
N SER A 4 18.25 -28.30 13.21
CA SER A 4 18.43 -27.76 14.56
C SER A 4 19.42 -26.59 14.63
N GLU A 5 20.55 -26.68 13.93
CA GLU A 5 21.55 -25.60 13.85
C GLU A 5 20.96 -24.37 13.17
N ARG A 6 20.22 -24.56 12.09
CA ARG A 6 19.56 -23.45 11.36
C ARG A 6 18.46 -22.78 12.18
N PHE A 7 17.70 -23.56 12.94
CA PHE A 7 16.68 -23.03 13.84
C PHE A 7 17.31 -22.22 14.99
N HIS A 8 18.40 -22.72 15.56
CA HIS A 8 19.15 -21.99 16.58
C HIS A 8 19.74 -20.69 16.05
N GLU A 9 20.29 -20.71 14.83
CA GLU A 9 20.84 -19.53 14.14
C GLU A 9 19.76 -18.48 13.89
N ILE A 10 18.58 -18.86 13.44
CA ILE A 10 17.43 -17.95 13.28
C ILE A 10 17.02 -17.37 14.63
N ARG A 11 16.90 -18.17 15.66
CA ARG A 11 16.50 -17.75 17.00
C ARG A 11 17.45 -16.71 17.63
N THR A 12 18.75 -16.86 17.37
CA THR A 12 19.81 -15.99 17.93
C THR A 12 20.27 -14.89 16.95
N GLY A 13 19.71 -14.88 15.75
CA GLY A 13 20.11 -13.99 14.65
C GLY A 13 19.47 -12.61 14.67
N PHE A 14 18.44 -12.43 15.51
CA PHE A 14 17.68 -11.18 15.58
C PHE A 14 17.77 -10.55 16.97
N GLU A 15 18.09 -9.26 17.01
CA GLU A 15 18.11 -8.48 18.24
C GLU A 15 16.68 -8.06 18.64
N ARG A 16 16.50 -7.68 19.91
CA ARG A 16 15.21 -7.23 20.43
C ARG A 16 14.53 -6.12 19.60
N PRO A 17 15.25 -5.08 19.11
CA PRO A 17 14.65 -4.06 18.26
C PRO A 17 13.99 -4.59 17.00
N PHE A 18 14.52 -5.67 16.40
CA PHE A 18 13.93 -6.34 15.24
C PHE A 18 12.47 -6.75 15.51
N TRP A 19 12.25 -7.46 16.62
CA TRP A 19 10.91 -7.95 16.97
C TRP A 19 9.96 -6.82 17.31
N VAL A 20 10.39 -5.82 18.08
CA VAL A 20 9.55 -4.67 18.46
C VAL A 20 9.12 -3.91 17.21
N ALA A 21 10.05 -3.64 16.26
CA ALA A 21 9.73 -2.93 15.04
C ALA A 21 8.76 -3.72 14.14
N ASN A 22 9.06 -5.00 13.91
CA ASN A 22 8.25 -5.82 12.99
C ASN A 22 6.85 -6.14 13.56
N ILE A 23 6.72 -6.35 14.86
CA ILE A 23 5.41 -6.51 15.51
C ILE A 23 4.63 -5.19 15.45
N SER A 24 5.29 -4.06 15.70
CA SER A 24 4.63 -2.76 15.61
C SER A 24 4.17 -2.43 14.18
N GLU A 25 4.93 -2.85 13.16
CA GLU A 25 4.51 -2.75 11.75
C GLU A 25 3.27 -3.61 11.45
N LEU A 26 3.21 -4.83 11.98
CA LEU A 26 2.02 -5.67 11.81
C LEU A 26 0.75 -4.95 12.28
N PHE A 27 0.78 -4.39 13.50
CA PHE A 27 -0.37 -3.67 14.06
C PHE A 27 -0.65 -2.35 13.32
N GLU A 28 0.38 -1.69 12.80
CA GLU A 28 0.21 -0.52 11.96
C GLU A 28 -0.42 -0.89 10.62
N ARG A 29 0.05 -1.95 9.95
CA ARG A 29 -0.56 -2.45 8.73
C ARG A 29 -2.01 -2.88 8.93
N LEU A 30 -2.30 -3.59 10.03
CA LEU A 30 -3.68 -3.91 10.41
C LEU A 30 -4.54 -2.64 10.50
N SER A 31 -4.05 -1.61 11.19
CA SER A 31 -4.78 -0.35 11.36
C SER A 31 -4.96 0.40 10.04
N TYR A 32 -3.92 0.45 9.21
CA TYR A 32 -3.97 1.09 7.90
C TYR A 32 -4.98 0.43 6.97
N TYR A 33 -4.89 -0.90 6.82
CA TYR A 33 -5.80 -1.63 5.92
C TYR A 33 -7.23 -1.67 6.45
N ALA A 34 -7.43 -1.74 7.77
CA ALA A 34 -8.76 -1.60 8.37
C ALA A 34 -9.38 -0.23 8.06
N ALA A 35 -8.62 0.84 8.31
CA ALA A 35 -9.07 2.20 8.05
C ALA A 35 -9.33 2.44 6.55
N PHE A 36 -8.41 1.97 5.67
CA PHE A 36 -8.54 2.19 4.24
C PHE A 36 -9.70 1.39 3.63
N ALA A 37 -9.91 0.15 4.06
CA ALA A 37 -11.04 -0.68 3.61
C ALA A 37 -12.40 -0.06 3.94
N SER A 38 -12.50 0.66 5.06
CA SER A 38 -13.74 1.30 5.51
C SER A 38 -13.91 2.74 5.01
N LEU A 39 -12.80 3.40 4.60
CA LEU A 39 -12.77 4.83 4.33
C LEU A 39 -13.75 5.29 3.25
N PRO A 40 -13.81 4.68 2.03
CA PRO A 40 -14.70 5.15 0.98
C PRO A 40 -16.18 5.12 1.40
N ARG A 41 -16.60 4.02 2.02
CA ARG A 41 -17.97 3.87 2.54
C ARG A 41 -18.25 4.82 3.70
N TYR A 42 -17.33 4.97 4.64
CA TYR A 42 -17.47 5.94 5.73
C TYR A 42 -17.68 7.35 5.23
N LEU A 43 -16.87 7.79 4.25
CA LEU A 43 -17.00 9.11 3.65
C LEU A 43 -18.34 9.27 2.91
N HIS A 44 -18.79 8.23 2.21
CA HIS A 44 -20.03 8.27 1.44
C HIS A 44 -21.26 8.15 2.34
N GLU A 45 -21.35 7.11 3.15
CA GLU A 45 -22.56 6.76 3.91
C GLU A 45 -22.69 7.55 5.20
N SER A 46 -21.61 7.71 5.99
CA SER A 46 -21.68 8.36 7.31
C SER A 46 -21.48 9.89 7.24
N LEU A 47 -20.59 10.35 6.34
CA LEU A 47 -20.34 11.79 6.19
C LEU A 47 -21.12 12.42 5.03
N ASN A 48 -21.93 11.63 4.31
CA ASN A 48 -22.79 12.08 3.21
C ASN A 48 -22.04 12.81 2.08
N PHE A 49 -20.79 12.43 1.81
CA PHE A 49 -20.12 12.90 0.61
C PHE A 49 -20.65 12.16 -0.61
N GLY A 50 -20.85 12.87 -1.71
CA GLY A 50 -21.10 12.20 -2.99
C GLY A 50 -19.98 11.24 -3.35
N VAL A 51 -20.28 10.19 -4.10
CA VAL A 51 -19.34 9.10 -4.45
C VAL A 51 -18.04 9.63 -5.04
N GLU A 52 -18.11 10.65 -5.92
CA GLU A 52 -16.92 11.26 -6.53
C GLU A 52 -15.97 11.86 -5.48
N ARG A 53 -16.52 12.57 -4.48
CA ARG A 53 -15.70 13.17 -3.41
C ARG A 53 -15.16 12.12 -2.47
N ALA A 54 -15.97 11.15 -2.08
CA ALA A 54 -15.56 10.05 -1.21
C ALA A 54 -14.39 9.27 -1.82
N SER A 55 -14.53 8.86 -3.08
CA SER A 55 -13.51 8.14 -3.84
C SER A 55 -12.25 8.98 -4.07
N SER A 56 -12.41 10.28 -4.40
CA SER A 56 -11.27 11.19 -4.58
C SER A 56 -10.49 11.41 -3.28
N LEU A 57 -11.17 11.54 -2.13
CA LEU A 57 -10.52 11.67 -0.82
C LEU A 57 -9.80 10.38 -0.40
N ALA A 58 -10.39 9.21 -0.67
CA ALA A 58 -9.73 7.93 -0.44
C ALA A 58 -8.49 7.77 -1.32
N GLY A 59 -8.59 8.14 -2.60
CA GLY A 59 -7.46 8.18 -3.52
C GLY A 59 -6.37 9.16 -3.10
N LEU A 60 -6.75 10.33 -2.61
CA LEU A 60 -5.82 11.33 -2.06
C LEU A 60 -5.07 10.77 -0.84
N PHE A 61 -5.78 10.12 0.07
CA PHE A 61 -5.15 9.48 1.24
C PHE A 61 -4.09 8.46 0.82
N GLY A 62 -4.46 7.48 -0.03
CA GLY A 62 -3.51 6.49 -0.53
C GLY A 62 -2.36 7.13 -1.32
N GLY A 63 -2.65 8.12 -2.15
CA GLY A 63 -1.63 8.86 -2.90
C GLY A 63 -0.60 9.53 -1.99
N LEU A 64 -1.05 10.27 -0.99
CA LEU A 64 -0.17 10.95 -0.03
C LEU A 64 0.70 9.98 0.76
N VAL A 65 0.14 8.84 1.20
CA VAL A 65 0.90 7.79 1.90
C VAL A 65 2.13 7.37 1.11
N TRP A 66 1.97 7.11 -0.18
CA TRP A 66 3.06 6.60 -1.01
C TRP A 66 4.02 7.70 -1.50
N PHE A 67 3.52 8.90 -1.79
CA PHE A 67 4.38 10.04 -2.12
C PHE A 67 5.28 10.45 -0.95
N LEU A 68 4.74 10.53 0.25
CA LEU A 68 5.50 10.94 1.42
C LEU A 68 6.47 9.86 1.90
N ALA A 69 6.17 8.58 1.69
CA ALA A 69 7.07 7.47 2.01
C ALA A 69 8.42 7.58 1.30
N ALA A 70 8.46 8.14 0.09
CA ALA A 70 9.70 8.38 -0.66
C ALA A 70 10.68 9.32 0.06
N PHE A 71 10.16 10.25 0.89
CA PHE A 71 10.96 11.25 1.62
C PHE A 71 11.17 10.89 3.09
N GLY A 72 10.34 10.03 3.66
CA GLY A 72 10.35 9.69 5.09
C GLY A 72 11.64 9.05 5.57
N GLY A 73 12.34 8.33 4.69
CA GLY A 73 13.60 7.65 5.03
C GLY A 73 14.70 8.58 5.50
N ALA A 74 14.94 9.67 4.78
CA ALA A 74 15.97 10.65 5.14
C ALA A 74 15.68 11.34 6.49
N LEU A 75 14.40 11.57 6.80
CA LEU A 75 13.99 12.13 8.07
C LEU A 75 14.12 11.11 9.22
N ALA A 76 13.73 9.86 9.00
CA ALA A 76 13.86 8.78 9.98
C ALA A 76 15.32 8.50 10.33
N ASP A 77 16.23 8.50 9.35
CA ASP A 77 17.67 8.32 9.59
C ASP A 77 18.29 9.44 10.43
N ARG A 78 17.81 10.68 10.27
CA ARG A 78 18.28 11.84 11.07
C ARG A 78 17.75 11.83 12.49
N MET A 79 16.48 11.53 12.68
CA MET A 79 15.84 11.53 13.99
C MET A 79 16.27 10.34 14.85
N GLY A 80 16.71 9.24 14.23
CA GLY A 80 16.85 7.92 14.82
C GLY A 80 15.50 7.17 14.81
N PHE A 81 15.56 5.85 14.63
CA PHE A 81 14.36 5.03 14.41
C PHE A 81 13.39 5.01 15.58
N ARG A 82 13.92 5.05 16.83
CA ARG A 82 13.06 5.11 18.01
C ARG A 82 12.18 6.35 18.03
N ARG A 83 12.78 7.53 17.78
CA ARG A 83 12.03 8.79 17.78
C ARG A 83 11.06 8.87 16.60
N ALA A 84 11.53 8.43 15.42
CA ALA A 84 10.70 8.40 14.22
C ALA A 84 9.46 7.52 14.39
N LEU A 85 9.62 6.28 14.88
CA LEU A 85 8.51 5.37 15.16
C LEU A 85 7.56 5.91 16.25
N SER A 86 8.11 6.45 17.36
CA SER A 86 7.27 7.02 18.43
C SER A 86 6.42 8.20 17.92
N LEU A 87 7.02 9.12 17.16
CA LEU A 87 6.31 10.24 16.55
C LEU A 87 5.26 9.75 15.56
N ALA A 88 5.62 8.80 14.71
CA ALA A 88 4.72 8.21 13.73
C ALA A 88 3.46 7.60 14.38
N TYR A 89 3.65 6.74 15.38
CA TYR A 89 2.52 6.11 16.08
C TYR A 89 1.66 7.11 16.86
N LEU A 90 2.25 8.18 17.39
CA LEU A 90 1.48 9.26 18.01
C LEU A 90 0.61 9.99 16.97
N ILE A 91 1.18 10.35 15.82
CA ILE A 91 0.45 10.99 14.72
C ILE A 91 -0.68 10.07 14.22
N LEU A 92 -0.40 8.78 14.01
CA LEU A 92 -1.38 7.79 13.57
C LEU A 92 -2.52 7.63 14.59
N THR A 93 -2.20 7.59 15.89
CA THR A 93 -3.21 7.54 16.95
C THR A 93 -4.16 8.72 16.89
N ILE A 94 -3.60 9.93 16.85
CA ILE A 94 -4.39 11.16 16.77
C ILE A 94 -5.26 11.17 15.51
N SER A 95 -4.70 10.80 14.38
CA SER A 95 -5.40 10.87 13.10
C SER A 95 -6.56 9.89 12.99
N TYR A 96 -6.36 8.61 13.37
CA TYR A 96 -7.44 7.63 13.34
C TYR A 96 -8.51 7.93 14.39
N PHE A 97 -8.11 8.44 15.56
CA PHE A 97 -9.06 8.91 16.57
C PHE A 97 -9.92 10.07 16.05
N LEU A 98 -9.30 11.06 15.40
CA LEU A 98 -10.02 12.18 14.80
C LEU A 98 -10.95 11.72 13.68
N LEU A 99 -10.51 10.79 12.80
CA LEU A 99 -11.36 10.24 11.74
C LEU A 99 -12.63 9.58 12.31
N GLY A 100 -12.48 8.73 13.32
CA GLY A 100 -13.62 8.07 13.97
C GLY A 100 -14.49 9.02 14.80
N SER A 101 -14.02 10.23 15.07
CA SER A 101 -14.70 11.22 15.91
C SER A 101 -15.30 12.39 15.13
N ILE A 102 -15.21 12.42 13.80
CA ILE A 102 -15.69 13.56 12.97
C ILE A 102 -17.15 13.92 13.30
N GLY A 103 -18.02 12.93 13.53
CA GLY A 103 -19.42 13.12 13.91
C GLY A 103 -19.64 13.59 15.36
N ALA A 104 -18.62 13.53 16.23
CA ALA A 104 -18.77 13.80 17.66
C ALA A 104 -19.07 15.29 17.96
N SER A 105 -19.80 15.51 19.07
CA SER A 105 -20.21 16.86 19.49
C SER A 105 -19.04 17.79 19.82
N TRP A 106 -17.95 17.27 20.37
CA TRP A 106 -16.77 18.06 20.71
C TRP A 106 -15.99 18.59 19.48
N LEU A 107 -16.18 17.98 18.28
CA LEU A 107 -15.65 18.50 17.02
C LEU A 107 -16.62 19.46 16.30
N ALA A 108 -17.82 19.70 16.85
CA ALA A 108 -18.79 20.60 16.25
C ALA A 108 -18.25 22.03 16.00
N PRO A 109 -17.45 22.64 16.89
CA PRO A 109 -16.86 23.96 16.63
C PRO A 109 -15.95 23.97 15.38
N LEU A 110 -15.13 22.93 15.19
CA LEU A 110 -14.25 22.80 14.00
C LEU A 110 -15.06 22.57 12.72
N ARG A 111 -16.13 21.77 12.78
CA ARG A 111 -17.05 21.56 11.65
C ARG A 111 -17.82 22.82 11.29
N GLY A 112 -18.08 23.71 12.25
CA GLY A 112 -18.71 25.02 12.00
C GLY A 112 -17.73 26.08 11.49
N ALA A 113 -16.43 25.91 11.76
CA ALA A 113 -15.40 26.86 11.39
C ALA A 113 -14.90 26.73 9.94
N MET A 114 -15.04 25.55 9.33
CA MET A 114 -14.56 25.27 7.97
C MET A 114 -15.43 24.22 7.26
N PRO A 115 -15.41 24.17 5.90
CA PRO A 115 -16.10 23.14 5.14
C PRO A 115 -15.64 21.74 5.56
N LEU A 116 -16.59 20.80 5.71
CA LEU A 116 -16.31 19.43 6.17
C LEU A 116 -15.25 18.73 5.30
N VAL A 117 -15.27 18.96 3.99
CA VAL A 117 -14.28 18.41 3.05
C VAL A 117 -12.85 18.86 3.39
N VAL A 118 -12.67 20.12 3.79
CA VAL A 118 -11.36 20.66 4.19
C VAL A 118 -10.89 20.00 5.49
N LEU A 119 -11.78 19.92 6.49
CA LEU A 119 -11.47 19.27 7.76
C LEU A 119 -11.04 17.79 7.54
N VAL A 120 -11.81 17.05 6.76
CA VAL A 120 -11.50 15.64 6.42
C VAL A 120 -10.17 15.54 5.69
N THR A 121 -9.92 16.39 4.71
CA THR A 121 -8.65 16.41 3.96
C THR A 121 -7.46 16.63 4.90
N LEU A 122 -7.54 17.61 5.80
CA LEU A 122 -6.48 17.89 6.77
C LEU A 122 -6.23 16.69 7.71
N ILE A 123 -7.29 16.04 8.17
CA ILE A 123 -7.17 14.84 9.01
C ILE A 123 -6.53 13.69 8.23
N LEU A 124 -6.91 13.48 6.97
CA LEU A 124 -6.35 12.42 6.10
C LEU A 124 -4.87 12.62 5.73
N MET A 125 -4.36 13.85 5.80
CA MET A 125 -2.92 14.11 5.62
C MET A 125 -2.08 13.57 6.79
N LEU A 126 -2.62 13.52 8.00
CA LEU A 126 -1.87 13.08 9.19
C LEU A 126 -1.41 11.62 9.12
N PRO A 127 -2.27 10.63 8.78
CA PRO A 127 -1.80 9.24 8.65
C PRO A 127 -0.71 9.09 7.61
N ALA A 128 -0.78 9.83 6.50
CA ALA A 128 0.24 9.78 5.46
C ALA A 128 1.62 10.23 5.98
N LEU A 129 1.66 11.29 6.83
CA LEU A 129 2.88 11.72 7.51
C LEU A 129 3.42 10.66 8.47
N GLY A 130 2.53 10.02 9.25
CA GLY A 130 2.91 8.94 10.17
C GLY A 130 3.52 7.75 9.43
N ILE A 131 2.82 7.23 8.42
CA ILE A 131 3.25 6.05 7.64
C ILE A 131 4.58 6.31 6.91
N ALA A 132 4.80 7.54 6.44
CA ALA A 132 6.05 7.92 5.81
C ALA A 132 7.28 7.68 6.71
N LEU A 133 7.12 7.80 8.03
CA LEU A 133 8.19 7.55 9.01
C LEU A 133 8.27 6.06 9.42
N VAL A 134 7.14 5.34 9.44
CA VAL A 134 7.10 3.93 9.88
C VAL A 134 7.91 3.04 8.95
N LYS A 135 7.56 3.02 7.66
CA LYS A 135 8.15 2.09 6.68
C LYS A 135 9.68 2.11 6.67
N PRO A 136 10.37 3.25 6.45
CA PRO A 136 11.82 3.26 6.41
C PRO A 136 12.45 2.92 7.76
N SER A 137 11.81 3.28 8.88
CA SER A 137 12.29 2.96 10.21
C SER A 137 12.27 1.46 10.51
N VAL A 138 11.19 0.76 10.11
CA VAL A 138 11.07 -0.69 10.32
C VAL A 138 12.00 -1.45 9.39
N VAL A 139 12.06 -1.10 8.10
CA VAL A 139 12.97 -1.71 7.12
C VAL A 139 14.43 -1.48 7.53
N GLY A 140 14.78 -0.25 7.95
CA GLY A 140 16.12 0.08 8.45
C GLY A 140 16.46 -0.66 9.74
N THR A 141 15.51 -0.83 10.66
CA THR A 141 15.70 -1.63 11.88
C THR A 141 15.89 -3.11 11.54
N THR A 142 15.09 -3.66 10.62
CA THR A 142 15.24 -5.04 10.13
C THR A 142 16.63 -5.28 9.58
N ALA A 143 17.17 -4.33 8.78
CA ALA A 143 18.55 -4.43 8.27
C ALA A 143 19.61 -4.41 9.37
N ARG A 144 19.47 -3.49 10.36
CA ARG A 144 20.51 -3.25 11.38
C ARG A 144 20.46 -4.20 12.56
N ALA A 145 19.27 -4.71 12.90
CA ALA A 145 19.04 -5.60 14.03
C ALA A 145 19.00 -7.09 13.64
N SER A 146 19.40 -7.42 12.40
CA SER A 146 19.57 -8.78 11.90
C SER A 146 21.05 -9.04 11.63
N LYS A 147 21.58 -10.18 12.07
CA LYS A 147 22.90 -10.65 11.65
C LYS A 147 22.92 -10.90 10.14
N GLU A 148 24.07 -10.74 9.51
CA GLU A 148 24.21 -10.76 8.05
C GLU A 148 23.73 -12.07 7.42
N ASN A 149 24.06 -13.22 8.05
CA ASN A 149 23.69 -14.56 7.61
C ASN A 149 22.17 -14.87 7.68
N VAL A 150 21.38 -14.12 8.47
CA VAL A 150 19.92 -14.29 8.60
C VAL A 150 19.12 -13.08 8.13
N ARG A 151 19.76 -12.04 7.60
CA ARG A 151 19.09 -10.79 7.19
C ARG A 151 18.02 -11.03 6.13
N SER A 152 18.25 -11.94 5.19
CA SER A 152 17.26 -12.32 4.17
C SER A 152 16.01 -12.93 4.80
N ILE A 153 16.19 -13.77 5.83
CA ILE A 153 15.07 -14.34 6.61
C ILE A 153 14.33 -13.22 7.37
N GLY A 154 15.07 -12.24 7.89
CA GLY A 154 14.48 -11.08 8.55
C GLY A 154 13.53 -10.30 7.64
N TYR A 155 13.91 -10.06 6.39
CA TYR A 155 13.02 -9.44 5.41
C TYR A 155 11.81 -10.32 5.04
N SER A 156 11.97 -11.65 5.02
CA SER A 156 10.86 -12.55 4.79
C SER A 156 9.85 -12.52 5.95
N ILE A 157 10.35 -12.47 7.20
CA ILE A 157 9.49 -12.29 8.39
C ILE A 157 8.75 -10.95 8.31
N TYR A 158 9.46 -9.85 8.04
CA TYR A 158 8.87 -8.53 7.83
C TYR A 158 7.71 -8.58 6.82
N TYR A 159 7.97 -9.12 5.63
CA TYR A 159 6.97 -9.20 4.57
C TYR A 159 5.75 -10.06 4.95
N THR A 160 5.99 -11.18 5.63
CA THR A 160 4.90 -12.03 6.14
C THR A 160 4.03 -11.28 7.14
N LEU A 161 4.63 -10.56 8.09
CA LEU A 161 3.89 -9.78 9.09
C LEU A 161 3.09 -8.64 8.46
N VAL A 162 3.63 -7.97 7.44
CA VAL A 162 2.91 -6.96 6.65
C VAL A 162 1.64 -7.56 6.01
N ASN A 163 1.74 -8.73 5.39
CA ASN A 163 0.58 -9.39 4.76
C ASN A 163 -0.43 -9.94 5.78
N ILE A 164 0.05 -10.44 6.93
CA ILE A 164 -0.86 -10.82 8.03
C ILE A 164 -1.67 -9.59 8.48
N GLY A 165 -1.02 -8.43 8.67
CA GLY A 165 -1.71 -7.17 8.96
C GLY A 165 -2.69 -6.76 7.87
N GLY A 166 -2.29 -6.96 6.60
CA GLY A 166 -3.13 -6.69 5.42
C GLY A 166 -4.38 -7.55 5.35
N ALA A 167 -4.31 -8.81 5.77
CA ALA A 167 -5.48 -9.71 5.83
C ALA A 167 -6.33 -9.45 7.08
N ALA A 168 -5.68 -9.32 8.25
CA ALA A 168 -6.38 -9.14 9.52
C ALA A 168 -7.09 -7.78 9.63
N GLY A 169 -6.54 -6.73 9.02
CA GLY A 169 -7.12 -5.40 9.04
C GLY A 169 -8.55 -5.34 8.49
N PRO A 170 -8.77 -5.67 7.22
CA PRO A 170 -10.09 -5.70 6.61
C PRO A 170 -11.05 -6.68 7.30
N PHE A 171 -10.56 -7.85 7.73
CA PHE A 171 -11.35 -8.81 8.50
C PHE A 171 -11.90 -8.21 9.79
N LEU A 172 -11.03 -7.60 10.61
CA LEU A 172 -11.43 -6.97 11.86
C LEU A 172 -12.27 -5.71 11.61
N ALA A 173 -11.98 -4.94 10.56
CA ALA A 173 -12.79 -3.81 10.16
C ALA A 173 -14.23 -4.23 9.88
N GLY A 174 -14.40 -5.27 9.08
CA GLY A 174 -15.73 -5.79 8.76
C GLY A 174 -16.45 -6.34 9.98
N TRP A 175 -15.73 -7.02 10.89
CA TRP A 175 -16.33 -7.51 12.13
C TRP A 175 -16.78 -6.35 13.03
N VAL A 176 -15.93 -5.33 13.23
CA VAL A 176 -16.26 -4.14 14.05
C VAL A 176 -17.40 -3.35 13.42
N HIS A 177 -17.36 -3.13 12.10
CA HIS A 177 -18.44 -2.42 11.40
C HIS A 177 -19.80 -3.13 11.57
N GLN A 178 -19.82 -4.45 11.41
CA GLN A 178 -21.05 -5.24 11.49
C GLN A 178 -21.66 -5.29 12.90
N HIS A 179 -20.83 -5.32 13.97
CA HIS A 179 -21.30 -5.48 15.34
C HIS A 179 -21.38 -4.17 16.14
N LEU A 180 -20.71 -3.12 15.68
CA LEU A 180 -20.66 -1.84 16.35
C LEU A 180 -21.04 -0.71 15.39
N SER A 181 -20.04 -0.12 14.69
CA SER A 181 -20.25 0.87 13.65
C SER A 181 -18.95 1.13 12.87
N VAL A 182 -19.06 1.78 11.69
CA VAL A 182 -17.89 2.10 10.88
C VAL A 182 -16.93 3.08 11.58
N GLU A 183 -17.43 4.01 12.38
CA GLU A 183 -16.62 4.95 13.17
C GLU A 183 -15.74 4.22 14.18
N LYS A 184 -16.23 3.09 14.73
CA LYS A 184 -15.49 2.27 15.69
C LYS A 184 -14.31 1.52 15.04
N VAL A 185 -14.31 1.32 13.73
CA VAL A 185 -13.16 0.79 12.98
C VAL A 185 -11.96 1.73 13.14
N PHE A 186 -12.18 3.04 12.98
CA PHE A 186 -11.11 4.03 13.18
C PHE A 186 -10.69 4.11 14.65
N GLY A 187 -11.63 3.94 15.59
CA GLY A 187 -11.33 3.82 17.02
C GLY A 187 -10.45 2.61 17.36
N MET A 188 -10.75 1.45 16.76
CA MET A 188 -9.94 0.23 16.87
C MET A 188 -8.54 0.46 16.28
N ALA A 189 -8.45 1.07 15.09
CA ALA A 189 -7.18 1.42 14.47
C ALA A 189 -6.36 2.37 15.36
N ALA A 190 -6.99 3.40 15.92
CA ALA A 190 -6.35 4.33 16.85
C ALA A 190 -5.80 3.62 18.10
N LEU A 191 -6.60 2.74 18.71
CA LEU A 191 -6.20 1.96 19.90
C LEU A 191 -5.02 1.03 19.58
N SER A 192 -5.05 0.37 18.43
CA SER A 192 -3.98 -0.53 17.98
C SER A 192 -2.64 0.20 17.86
N VAL A 193 -2.60 1.32 17.14
CA VAL A 193 -1.35 2.10 17.00
C VAL A 193 -0.96 2.83 18.28
N PHE A 194 -1.91 3.17 19.17
CA PHE A 194 -1.63 3.74 20.48
C PHE A 194 -0.89 2.74 21.37
N MET A 195 -1.30 1.48 21.37
CA MET A 195 -0.56 0.43 22.08
C MET A 195 0.86 0.29 21.53
N MET A 196 1.03 0.42 20.20
CA MET A 196 2.37 0.34 19.57
C MET A 196 3.22 1.57 19.90
N PHE A 197 2.63 2.75 20.09
CA PHE A 197 3.35 3.92 20.59
C PHE A 197 4.05 3.60 21.92
N PHE A 198 3.34 3.03 22.89
CA PHE A 198 3.93 2.64 24.17
C PHE A 198 4.91 1.47 24.03
N ALA A 199 4.61 0.47 23.20
CA ALA A 199 5.51 -0.63 22.94
C ALA A 199 6.86 -0.14 22.40
N VAL A 200 6.86 0.77 21.45
CA VAL A 200 8.10 1.39 20.92
C VAL A 200 8.77 2.26 21.95
N LEU A 201 8.01 3.11 22.65
CA LEU A 201 8.57 4.03 23.65
C LEU A 201 9.28 3.27 24.80
N LEU A 202 8.73 2.14 25.25
CA LEU A 202 9.23 1.40 26.40
C LEU A 202 10.20 0.28 26.03
N LEU A 203 9.99 -0.38 24.89
CA LEU A 203 10.70 -1.62 24.55
C LEU A 203 11.73 -1.48 23.43
N PHE A 204 11.57 -0.47 22.57
CA PHE A 204 12.48 -0.29 21.44
C PHE A 204 13.80 0.35 21.88
N LYS A 205 14.90 -0.30 21.54
CA LYS A 205 16.25 0.24 21.68
C LYS A 205 16.81 0.53 20.30
N GLU A 206 17.44 1.69 20.14
CA GLU A 206 18.07 2.05 18.86
C GLU A 206 19.11 0.99 18.49
N PRO A 207 19.01 0.34 17.31
CA PRO A 207 20.03 -0.62 16.88
C PRO A 207 21.36 0.12 16.61
N ARG A 208 22.48 -0.56 16.91
CA ARG A 208 23.81 0.02 16.71
C ARG A 208 24.02 0.38 15.23
N ARG A 209 24.52 1.58 14.99
CA ARG A 209 24.98 1.97 13.65
C ARG A 209 26.29 1.25 13.35
N SER A 210 26.29 0.36 12.36
CA SER A 210 27.53 -0.24 11.86
C SER A 210 28.17 0.72 10.85
N GLY A 211 29.23 1.42 11.23
CA GLY A 211 29.98 2.33 10.37
C GLY A 211 29.41 3.76 10.30
N GLU A 212 30.22 4.67 9.78
CA GLU A 212 29.79 6.03 9.43
C GLU A 212 28.87 5.96 8.20
N VAL A 213 27.58 5.82 8.42
CA VAL A 213 26.61 6.12 7.39
C VAL A 213 26.63 7.63 7.24
N GLN A 214 27.30 8.14 6.21
CA GLN A 214 27.17 9.54 5.81
C GLN A 214 25.70 9.81 5.54
N THR A 215 25.04 10.50 6.46
CA THR A 215 23.67 10.97 6.24
C THR A 215 23.73 12.01 5.14
N GLU A 216 23.22 11.67 3.95
CA GLU A 216 23.13 12.62 2.85
C GLU A 216 22.45 13.93 3.31
N SER A 217 22.99 15.06 2.90
CA SER A 217 22.34 16.34 3.16
C SER A 217 20.99 16.41 2.40
N LEU A 218 20.01 17.15 2.92
CA LEU A 218 18.73 17.33 2.19
C LEU A 218 18.93 17.88 0.78
N GLY A 219 19.96 18.74 0.60
CA GLY A 219 20.34 19.25 -0.72
C GLY A 219 20.86 18.15 -1.65
N GLN A 220 21.63 17.18 -1.10
CA GLN A 220 22.10 16.03 -1.87
C GLN A 220 20.95 15.10 -2.25
N VAL A 221 20.06 14.80 -1.32
CA VAL A 221 18.83 14.02 -1.59
C VAL A 221 18.00 14.68 -2.68
N ALA A 222 17.77 16.01 -2.60
CA ALA A 222 17.03 16.75 -3.61
C ALA A 222 17.72 16.72 -4.98
N ARG A 223 19.06 16.86 -5.02
CA ARG A 223 19.84 16.79 -6.26
C ARG A 223 19.77 15.39 -6.88
N ASN A 224 19.94 14.35 -6.08
CA ASN A 224 19.82 12.95 -6.53
C ASN A 224 18.43 12.70 -7.09
N PHE A 225 17.39 13.22 -6.43
CA PHE A 225 16.00 13.12 -6.89
C PHE A 225 15.81 13.79 -8.26
N LEU A 226 16.30 15.02 -8.44
CA LEU A 226 16.23 15.72 -9.73
C LEU A 226 17.01 14.98 -10.83
N THR A 227 18.15 14.40 -10.51
CA THR A 227 18.95 13.62 -11.47
C THR A 227 18.18 12.39 -11.94
N VAL A 228 17.51 11.65 -11.05
CA VAL A 228 16.68 10.49 -11.42
C VAL A 228 15.44 10.93 -12.20
N ALA A 229 14.80 12.03 -11.78
CA ALA A 229 13.64 12.60 -12.48
C ALA A 229 13.97 13.06 -13.92
N SER A 230 15.22 13.44 -14.21
CA SER A 230 15.66 13.80 -15.56
C SER A 230 15.81 12.61 -16.51
N ASN A 231 15.85 11.38 -15.98
CA ASN A 231 15.84 10.17 -16.80
C ASN A 231 14.44 9.91 -17.37
N TRP A 232 14.15 10.54 -18.53
CA TRP A 232 12.82 10.50 -19.15
C TRP A 232 12.32 9.08 -19.46
N ARG A 233 13.22 8.13 -19.76
CA ARG A 233 12.84 6.74 -20.06
C ARG A 233 12.38 6.02 -18.79
N PHE A 234 13.12 6.22 -17.72
CA PHE A 234 12.71 5.68 -16.41
C PHE A 234 11.39 6.30 -15.95
N MET A 235 11.24 7.63 -16.09
CA MET A 235 10.00 8.32 -15.73
C MET A 235 8.81 7.87 -16.60
N LEU A 236 9.02 7.65 -17.89
CA LEU A 236 7.99 7.12 -18.80
C LEU A 236 7.56 5.70 -18.38
N PHE A 237 8.51 4.83 -18.01
CA PHE A 237 8.19 3.51 -17.48
C PHE A 237 7.31 3.61 -16.23
N LEU A 238 7.68 4.46 -15.26
CA LEU A 238 6.90 4.66 -14.03
C LEU A 238 5.50 5.23 -14.34
N LEU A 239 5.41 6.18 -15.26
CA LEU A 239 4.13 6.76 -15.66
C LEU A 239 3.21 5.73 -16.32
N ILE A 240 3.73 4.92 -17.24
CA ILE A 240 2.97 3.82 -17.84
C ILE A 240 2.51 2.84 -16.76
N PHE A 241 3.42 2.45 -15.87
CA PHE A 241 3.12 1.48 -14.82
C PHE A 241 2.13 2.02 -13.77
N SER A 242 1.96 3.34 -13.66
CA SER A 242 0.90 3.94 -12.84
C SER A 242 -0.50 3.48 -13.26
N GLY A 243 -0.69 3.13 -14.53
CA GLY A 243 -1.96 2.58 -15.02
C GLY A 243 -2.33 1.25 -14.37
N TYR A 244 -1.35 0.39 -14.03
CA TYR A 244 -1.59 -0.80 -13.22
C TYR A 244 -2.23 -0.42 -11.87
N TYR A 245 -1.63 0.56 -11.18
CA TYR A 245 -2.14 0.97 -9.87
C TYR A 245 -3.46 1.74 -9.96
N ILE A 246 -3.76 2.42 -11.06
CA ILE A 246 -5.10 3.00 -11.29
C ILE A 246 -6.18 1.90 -11.25
N ALA A 247 -5.94 0.77 -11.91
CA ALA A 247 -6.85 -0.37 -11.89
C ALA A 247 -6.81 -1.13 -10.57
N PHE A 248 -5.64 -1.32 -9.96
CA PHE A 248 -5.45 -2.03 -8.69
C PHE A 248 -6.20 -1.35 -7.54
N TRP A 249 -6.06 -0.02 -7.37
CA TRP A 249 -6.70 0.69 -6.28
C TRP A 249 -8.23 0.65 -6.32
N GLN A 250 -8.84 0.23 -7.43
CA GLN A 250 -10.29 0.10 -7.49
C GLN A 250 -10.84 -0.97 -6.55
N GLU A 251 -10.02 -1.94 -6.14
CA GLU A 251 -10.42 -2.92 -5.12
C GLU A 251 -10.73 -2.27 -3.77
N PHE A 252 -9.98 -1.24 -3.38
CA PHE A 252 -10.17 -0.53 -2.11
C PHE A 252 -11.13 0.66 -2.23
N ILE A 253 -11.19 1.31 -3.40
CA ILE A 253 -11.88 2.59 -3.58
C ILE A 253 -13.33 2.39 -4.00
N ILE A 254 -13.57 1.65 -5.10
CA ILE A 254 -14.93 1.54 -5.65
C ILE A 254 -15.57 0.16 -5.50
N LEU A 255 -14.81 -0.91 -5.40
CA LEU A 255 -15.38 -2.24 -5.24
C LEU A 255 -16.29 -2.36 -4.00
N PRO A 256 -15.91 -1.83 -2.81
CA PRO A 256 -16.78 -1.85 -1.64
C PRO A 256 -18.10 -1.10 -1.87
N ILE A 257 -18.08 0.07 -2.50
CA ILE A 257 -19.27 0.86 -2.83
C ILE A 257 -20.12 0.11 -3.86
N TYR A 258 -19.48 -0.37 -4.94
CA TYR A 258 -20.16 -1.13 -5.99
C TYR A 258 -20.91 -2.36 -5.46
N ILE A 259 -20.24 -3.16 -4.62
CA ILE A 259 -20.87 -4.36 -4.04
C ILE A 259 -22.04 -3.97 -3.15
N HIS A 260 -21.89 -2.93 -2.33
CA HIS A 260 -22.96 -2.48 -1.43
C HIS A 260 -24.18 -1.94 -2.19
N GLU A 261 -23.96 -1.08 -3.18
CA GLU A 261 -25.06 -0.39 -3.87
C GLU A 261 -25.70 -1.20 -4.99
N TYR A 262 -24.92 -1.98 -5.75
CA TYR A 262 -25.41 -2.61 -6.98
C TYR A 262 -25.48 -4.14 -6.93
N VAL A 263 -24.92 -4.78 -5.90
CA VAL A 263 -24.90 -6.25 -5.81
C VAL A 263 -25.64 -6.75 -4.57
N ASN A 264 -25.20 -6.36 -3.39
CA ASN A 264 -25.80 -6.80 -2.14
C ASN A 264 -25.48 -5.86 -0.98
N ALA A 265 -26.44 -5.04 -0.59
CA ALA A 265 -26.32 -4.07 0.51
C ALA A 265 -26.00 -4.70 1.89
N LYS A 266 -26.24 -6.01 2.06
CA LYS A 266 -25.94 -6.72 3.31
C LYS A 266 -24.55 -7.34 3.34
N SER A 267 -23.78 -7.23 2.25
CA SER A 267 -22.44 -7.79 2.16
C SER A 267 -21.47 -7.03 3.07
N ASN A 268 -20.62 -7.78 3.77
CA ASN A 268 -19.50 -7.22 4.48
C ASN A 268 -18.36 -6.95 3.49
N THR A 269 -18.34 -5.75 2.93
CA THR A 269 -17.44 -5.37 1.85
C THR A 269 -15.99 -5.22 2.33
N GLU A 270 -15.78 -4.87 3.59
CA GLU A 270 -14.45 -4.80 4.19
C GLU A 270 -13.79 -6.19 4.23
N MET A 271 -14.54 -7.22 4.64
CA MET A 271 -14.03 -8.59 4.68
C MET A 271 -13.68 -9.15 3.29
N LEU A 272 -14.26 -8.62 2.21
CA LEU A 272 -13.89 -9.07 0.86
C LEU A 272 -12.41 -8.77 0.57
N LEU A 273 -11.91 -7.63 1.01
CA LEU A 273 -10.54 -7.18 0.72
C LEU A 273 -9.45 -8.06 1.37
N MET A 274 -9.80 -8.86 2.39
CA MET A 274 -8.84 -9.80 2.96
C MET A 274 -8.40 -10.90 1.97
N TRP A 275 -9.23 -11.21 0.95
CA TRP A 275 -8.95 -12.30 0.01
C TRP A 275 -7.75 -12.03 -0.87
N ASP A 276 -7.46 -10.77 -1.18
CA ASP A 276 -6.23 -10.37 -1.85
C ASP A 276 -5.00 -10.78 -1.02
N SER A 277 -4.87 -10.25 0.19
CA SER A 277 -3.73 -10.55 1.09
C SER A 277 -3.62 -12.03 1.46
N LEU A 278 -4.75 -12.74 1.66
CA LEU A 278 -4.74 -14.19 1.90
C LEU A 278 -4.20 -14.95 0.69
N THR A 279 -4.55 -14.54 -0.51
CA THR A 279 -4.04 -15.14 -1.75
C THR A 279 -2.55 -14.89 -1.89
N VAL A 280 -2.08 -13.68 -1.57
CA VAL A 280 -0.64 -13.38 -1.55
C VAL A 280 0.08 -14.31 -0.58
N ILE A 281 -0.38 -14.45 0.66
CA ILE A 281 0.22 -15.33 1.67
C ILE A 281 0.26 -16.78 1.18
N ALA A 282 -0.84 -17.28 0.61
CA ALA A 282 -0.96 -18.67 0.21
C ALA A 282 -0.17 -19.03 -1.06
N LEU A 283 -0.16 -18.14 -2.07
CA LEU A 283 0.32 -18.45 -3.41
C LEU A 283 1.65 -17.81 -3.79
N GLN A 284 2.16 -16.83 -3.01
CA GLN A 284 3.38 -16.10 -3.38
C GLN A 284 4.56 -17.03 -3.68
N MET A 285 4.80 -18.03 -2.84
CA MET A 285 5.93 -18.93 -3.02
C MET A 285 5.77 -19.78 -4.30
N VAL A 286 4.56 -20.28 -4.55
CA VAL A 286 4.24 -21.10 -5.73
C VAL A 286 4.42 -20.27 -7.02
N VAL A 287 3.79 -19.10 -7.07
CA VAL A 287 3.88 -18.21 -8.25
C VAL A 287 5.33 -17.75 -8.47
N SER A 288 6.06 -17.42 -7.41
CA SER A 288 7.47 -17.04 -7.50
C SER A 288 8.34 -18.14 -8.10
N ILE A 289 8.11 -19.42 -7.71
CA ILE A 289 8.83 -20.57 -8.28
C ILE A 289 8.47 -20.74 -9.76
N LEU A 290 7.19 -20.68 -10.11
CA LEU A 290 6.73 -20.84 -11.49
C LEU A 290 7.28 -19.76 -12.42
N THR A 291 7.42 -18.55 -11.91
CA THR A 291 7.86 -17.37 -12.69
C THR A 291 9.37 -17.09 -12.60
N GLN A 292 10.13 -17.84 -11.80
CA GLN A 292 11.56 -17.55 -11.49
C GLN A 292 12.46 -17.43 -12.73
N LYS A 293 12.19 -18.19 -13.79
CA LYS A 293 12.95 -18.17 -15.06
C LYS A 293 12.46 -17.12 -16.05
N MET A 294 11.39 -16.40 -15.71
CA MET A 294 10.83 -15.38 -16.60
C MET A 294 11.65 -14.08 -16.50
N PRO A 295 12.00 -13.44 -17.63
CA PRO A 295 12.61 -12.12 -17.62
C PRO A 295 11.77 -11.12 -16.84
N SER A 296 12.43 -10.28 -16.01
CA SER A 296 11.72 -9.38 -15.07
C SER A 296 10.65 -8.53 -15.78
N PHE A 297 10.97 -7.94 -16.94
CA PHE A 297 10.02 -7.09 -17.66
C PHE A 297 8.81 -7.86 -18.21
N ARG A 298 8.99 -9.10 -18.68
CA ARG A 298 7.86 -9.96 -19.10
C ARG A 298 6.96 -10.30 -17.91
N GLY A 299 7.56 -10.56 -16.73
CA GLY A 299 6.79 -10.78 -15.50
C GLY A 299 5.94 -9.57 -15.12
N ILE A 300 6.50 -8.36 -15.22
CA ILE A 300 5.76 -7.10 -14.98
C ILE A 300 4.57 -6.99 -15.95
N THR A 301 4.82 -7.16 -17.25
CA THR A 301 3.76 -7.04 -18.28
C THR A 301 2.68 -8.10 -18.11
N LEU A 302 3.07 -9.36 -17.87
CA LEU A 302 2.12 -10.48 -17.70
C LEU A 302 1.27 -10.29 -16.44
N GLY A 303 1.88 -9.96 -15.30
CA GLY A 303 1.14 -9.73 -14.05
C GLY A 303 0.18 -8.55 -14.17
N THR A 304 0.59 -7.47 -14.83
CA THR A 304 -0.29 -6.34 -15.15
C THR A 304 -1.49 -6.77 -16.01
N LEU A 305 -1.25 -7.62 -17.02
CA LEU A 305 -2.32 -8.14 -17.88
C LEU A 305 -3.30 -9.04 -17.11
N ILE A 306 -2.78 -9.94 -16.27
CA ILE A 306 -3.60 -10.83 -15.44
C ILE A 306 -4.51 -10.00 -14.52
N SER A 307 -3.95 -9.04 -13.77
CA SER A 307 -4.72 -8.16 -12.89
C SER A 307 -5.72 -7.29 -13.66
N GLY A 308 -5.34 -6.80 -14.85
CA GLY A 308 -6.25 -6.03 -15.70
C GLY A 308 -7.44 -6.84 -16.20
N LEU A 309 -7.22 -8.08 -16.62
CA LEU A 309 -8.28 -8.98 -17.09
C LEU A 309 -9.17 -9.51 -15.95
N ALA A 310 -8.68 -9.53 -14.71
CA ALA A 310 -9.44 -10.02 -13.55
C ALA A 310 -10.81 -9.33 -13.40
N TRP A 311 -10.88 -8.03 -13.69
CA TRP A 311 -12.10 -7.23 -13.55
C TRP A 311 -13.24 -7.66 -14.48
N ILE A 312 -12.93 -8.40 -15.56
CA ILE A 312 -13.92 -8.97 -16.48
C ILE A 312 -14.84 -9.97 -15.75
N LEU A 313 -14.38 -10.63 -14.70
CA LEU A 313 -15.19 -11.57 -13.93
C LEU A 313 -16.45 -10.90 -13.35
N LEU A 314 -16.35 -9.66 -12.90
CA LEU A 314 -17.48 -8.87 -12.42
C LEU A 314 -18.47 -8.45 -13.52
N ILE A 315 -17.99 -8.39 -14.77
CA ILE A 315 -18.86 -8.10 -15.92
C ILE A 315 -19.66 -9.35 -16.29
N LEU A 316 -19.00 -10.51 -16.30
CA LEU A 316 -19.61 -11.77 -16.69
C LEU A 316 -20.71 -12.20 -15.71
N HIS A 317 -20.49 -12.00 -14.43
CA HIS A 317 -21.45 -12.34 -13.38
C HIS A 317 -21.32 -11.42 -12.17
N PRO A 318 -22.08 -10.32 -12.10
CA PRO A 318 -22.09 -9.44 -10.94
C PRO A 318 -22.49 -10.20 -9.67
N GLY A 319 -21.58 -10.29 -8.70
CA GLY A 319 -21.85 -11.03 -7.47
C GLY A 319 -20.66 -11.03 -6.49
N VAL A 320 -20.97 -11.25 -5.21
CA VAL A 320 -19.97 -11.30 -4.14
C VAL A 320 -18.92 -12.38 -4.40
N THR A 321 -19.35 -13.56 -4.88
CA THR A 321 -18.43 -14.66 -5.22
C THR A 321 -17.48 -14.27 -6.35
N MET A 322 -17.97 -13.56 -7.37
CA MET A 322 -17.12 -13.10 -8.45
C MET A 322 -16.19 -11.96 -8.01
N ALA A 323 -16.62 -11.14 -7.06
CA ALA A 323 -15.71 -10.16 -6.43
C ALA A 323 -14.54 -10.85 -5.72
N VAL A 324 -14.80 -11.91 -4.95
CA VAL A 324 -13.74 -12.73 -4.34
C VAL A 324 -12.83 -13.34 -5.41
N ALA A 325 -13.40 -13.94 -6.46
CA ALA A 325 -12.62 -14.52 -7.56
C ALA A 325 -11.77 -13.45 -8.27
N THR A 326 -12.31 -12.25 -8.47
CA THR A 326 -11.58 -11.11 -9.04
C THR A 326 -10.38 -10.74 -8.16
N LEU A 327 -10.56 -10.59 -6.84
CA LEU A 327 -9.48 -10.26 -5.91
C LEU A 327 -8.38 -11.35 -5.90
N ILE A 328 -8.76 -12.63 -5.96
CA ILE A 328 -7.79 -13.73 -6.06
C ILE A 328 -6.97 -13.62 -7.35
N VAL A 329 -7.60 -13.33 -8.50
CA VAL A 329 -6.89 -13.19 -9.77
C VAL A 329 -6.04 -11.91 -9.81
N VAL A 330 -6.53 -10.81 -9.24
CA VAL A 330 -5.73 -9.56 -9.05
C VAL A 330 -4.48 -9.86 -8.25
N ALA A 331 -4.60 -10.55 -7.11
CA ALA A 331 -3.47 -10.94 -6.26
C ALA A 331 -2.46 -11.84 -7.00
N ILE A 332 -2.91 -12.80 -7.82
CA ILE A 332 -2.01 -13.62 -8.65
C ILE A 332 -1.21 -12.75 -9.63
N GLY A 333 -1.85 -11.77 -10.25
CA GLY A 333 -1.17 -10.80 -11.10
C GLY A 333 -0.17 -9.95 -10.31
N GLU A 334 -0.55 -9.49 -9.10
CA GLU A 334 0.32 -8.75 -8.19
C GLU A 334 1.57 -9.56 -7.83
N ILE A 335 1.42 -10.78 -7.36
CA ILE A 335 2.55 -11.67 -7.01
C ILE A 335 3.47 -11.89 -8.21
N THR A 336 2.92 -11.98 -9.42
CA THR A 336 3.68 -12.18 -10.66
C THR A 336 4.53 -10.96 -10.99
N GLN A 337 4.00 -9.74 -10.83
CA GLN A 337 4.66 -8.51 -11.27
C GLN A 337 5.50 -7.82 -10.18
N GLN A 338 5.03 -7.76 -8.92
CA GLN A 338 5.59 -6.92 -7.85
C GLN A 338 7.07 -7.23 -7.55
N PRO A 339 7.49 -8.50 -7.33
CA PRO A 339 8.90 -8.79 -7.11
C PRO A 339 9.78 -8.43 -8.33
N ARG A 340 9.23 -8.61 -9.54
CA ARG A 340 9.93 -8.32 -10.80
C ARG A 340 10.07 -6.82 -11.05
N TYR A 341 9.08 -6.04 -10.62
CA TYR A 341 9.11 -4.59 -10.67
C TYR A 341 10.25 -4.01 -9.83
N TYR A 342 10.37 -4.43 -8.57
CA TYR A 342 11.46 -3.98 -7.71
C TYR A 342 12.83 -4.50 -8.16
N GLU A 343 12.91 -5.75 -8.64
CA GLU A 343 14.11 -6.31 -9.22
C GLU A 343 14.58 -5.50 -10.43
N TYR A 344 13.67 -5.17 -11.34
CA TYR A 344 13.97 -4.37 -12.53
C TYR A 344 14.50 -2.98 -12.15
N ILE A 345 13.84 -2.27 -11.26
CA ILE A 345 14.27 -0.94 -10.81
C ILE A 345 15.65 -1.01 -10.12
N SER A 346 15.86 -1.99 -9.27
CA SER A 346 17.14 -2.12 -8.56
C SER A 346 18.32 -2.37 -9.52
N ARG A 347 18.08 -3.06 -10.63
CA ARG A 347 19.08 -3.30 -11.69
C ARG A 347 19.32 -2.09 -12.58
N LEU A 348 18.34 -1.19 -12.72
CA LEU A 348 18.48 0.06 -13.48
C LEU A 348 19.30 1.11 -12.72
N ALA A 349 19.32 1.03 -11.41
CA ALA A 349 19.96 2.04 -10.57
C ALA A 349 21.47 2.00 -10.71
N PRO A 350 22.13 3.14 -11.03
CA PRO A 350 23.58 3.26 -10.98
C PRO A 350 24.12 3.00 -9.56
N SER A 351 25.41 2.61 -9.47
CA SER A 351 26.08 2.42 -8.19
C SER A 351 25.97 3.69 -7.33
N GLY A 352 25.52 3.55 -6.09
CA GLY A 352 25.30 4.66 -5.16
C GLY A 352 23.96 5.39 -5.27
N GLN A 353 23.10 5.09 -6.26
CA GLN A 353 21.79 5.72 -6.42
C GLN A 353 20.61 4.75 -6.20
N GLN A 354 20.87 3.52 -5.76
CA GLN A 354 19.84 2.49 -5.59
C GLN A 354 18.70 2.96 -4.67
N GLY A 355 19.04 3.62 -3.55
CA GLY A 355 18.02 4.15 -2.63
C GLY A 355 17.09 5.17 -3.28
N THR A 356 17.63 6.07 -4.11
CA THR A 356 16.83 7.08 -4.82
C THR A 356 15.91 6.42 -5.86
N TYR A 357 16.43 5.50 -6.69
CA TYR A 357 15.62 4.77 -7.66
C TYR A 357 14.50 3.97 -6.99
N MET A 358 14.79 3.32 -5.86
CA MET A 358 13.79 2.60 -5.07
C MET A 358 12.75 3.53 -4.43
N GLY A 359 13.13 4.77 -4.08
CA GLY A 359 12.17 5.81 -3.67
C GLY A 359 11.19 6.16 -4.79
N PHE A 360 11.70 6.30 -6.04
CA PHE A 360 10.84 6.51 -7.22
C PHE A 360 9.92 5.32 -7.54
N ALA A 361 10.26 4.10 -7.09
CA ALA A 361 9.39 2.93 -7.26
C ALA A 361 8.01 3.09 -6.57
N PHE A 362 7.88 3.97 -5.60
CA PHE A 362 6.61 4.28 -4.95
C PHE A 362 5.75 5.30 -5.73
N LEU A 363 6.34 6.02 -6.69
CA LEU A 363 5.64 7.04 -7.46
C LEU A 363 4.41 6.50 -8.22
N PRO A 364 4.49 5.37 -8.96
CA PRO A 364 3.34 4.78 -9.63
C PRO A 364 2.20 4.43 -8.69
N ILE A 365 2.52 3.96 -7.48
CA ILE A 365 1.52 3.58 -6.47
C ILE A 365 0.74 4.83 -6.03
N GLY A 366 1.46 5.93 -5.75
CA GLY A 366 0.87 7.20 -5.36
C GLY A 366 0.04 7.84 -6.48
N ILE A 367 0.57 7.90 -7.72
CA ILE A 367 -0.17 8.38 -8.88
C ILE A 367 -1.41 7.53 -9.11
N GLY A 368 -1.26 6.20 -9.06
CA GLY A 368 -2.35 5.27 -9.27
C GLY A 368 -3.48 5.43 -8.28
N SER A 369 -3.18 5.65 -6.99
CA SER A 369 -4.18 5.90 -5.96
C SER A 369 -4.89 7.24 -6.18
N LEU A 370 -4.12 8.31 -6.40
CA LEU A 370 -4.67 9.66 -6.59
C LEU A 370 -5.59 9.73 -7.82
N VAL A 371 -5.07 9.29 -8.97
CA VAL A 371 -5.82 9.26 -10.23
C VAL A 371 -6.95 8.24 -10.17
N GLY A 372 -6.69 7.07 -9.55
CA GLY A 372 -7.67 6.00 -9.36
C GLY A 372 -8.86 6.43 -8.51
N GLY A 373 -8.65 7.26 -7.50
CA GLY A 373 -9.74 7.81 -6.68
C GLY A 373 -10.69 8.70 -7.49
N TRP A 374 -10.14 9.66 -8.23
CA TRP A 374 -10.92 10.50 -9.13
C TRP A 374 -11.61 9.67 -10.24
N PHE A 375 -10.85 8.81 -10.89
CA PHE A 375 -11.34 7.96 -11.99
C PHE A 375 -12.46 7.03 -11.51
N GLY A 376 -12.27 6.34 -10.39
CA GLY A 376 -13.27 5.43 -9.83
C GLY A 376 -14.56 6.16 -9.44
N GLY A 377 -14.45 7.32 -8.80
CA GLY A 377 -15.62 8.16 -8.48
C GLY A 377 -16.38 8.59 -9.72
N PHE A 378 -15.67 9.05 -10.76
CA PHE A 378 -16.27 9.38 -12.04
C PHE A 378 -16.98 8.17 -12.68
N LEU A 379 -16.38 6.98 -12.63
CA LEU A 379 -16.99 5.77 -13.21
C LEU A 379 -18.30 5.37 -12.50
N ILE A 380 -18.33 5.39 -11.16
CA ILE A 380 -19.57 5.09 -10.42
C ILE A 380 -20.64 6.13 -10.72
N HIS A 381 -20.31 7.42 -10.64
CA HIS A 381 -21.26 8.48 -10.94
C HIS A 381 -21.80 8.35 -12.36
N HIS A 382 -20.92 8.26 -13.36
CA HIS A 382 -21.35 8.24 -14.76
C HIS A 382 -22.09 6.96 -15.16
N PHE A 383 -21.50 5.78 -14.87
CA PHE A 383 -22.08 4.51 -15.30
C PHE A 383 -23.10 3.95 -14.30
N GLY A 384 -22.91 4.18 -13.00
CA GLY A 384 -23.81 3.68 -11.97
C GLY A 384 -25.04 4.56 -11.78
N GLU A 385 -24.84 5.85 -11.48
CA GLU A 385 -25.93 6.76 -11.11
C GLU A 385 -26.62 7.37 -12.34
N VAL A 386 -25.86 7.84 -13.37
CA VAL A 386 -26.44 8.54 -14.52
C VAL A 386 -26.97 7.54 -15.58
N LEU A 387 -26.15 6.59 -16.01
CA LEU A 387 -26.51 5.63 -17.05
C LEU A 387 -27.24 4.39 -16.53
N HIS A 388 -27.23 4.15 -15.22
CA HIS A 388 -27.78 2.93 -14.59
C HIS A 388 -27.24 1.62 -15.18
N GLN A 389 -25.98 1.62 -15.61
CA GLN A 389 -25.26 0.48 -16.18
C GLN A 389 -23.95 0.21 -15.42
N PRO A 390 -24.03 -0.16 -14.12
CA PRO A 390 -22.85 -0.28 -13.27
C PRO A 390 -21.81 -1.32 -13.74
N GLY A 391 -22.21 -2.29 -14.55
CA GLY A 391 -21.27 -3.26 -15.16
C GLY A 391 -20.23 -2.63 -16.08
N LEU A 392 -20.50 -1.46 -16.68
CA LEU A 392 -19.56 -0.73 -17.55
C LEU A 392 -18.34 -0.19 -16.79
N ILE A 393 -18.47 0.01 -15.48
CA ILE A 393 -17.36 0.40 -14.60
C ILE A 393 -16.19 -0.56 -14.79
N TRP A 394 -16.45 -1.86 -14.77
CA TRP A 394 -15.43 -2.89 -14.81
C TRP A 394 -14.80 -3.06 -16.21
N TRP A 395 -15.54 -2.73 -17.27
CA TRP A 395 -14.97 -2.62 -18.61
C TRP A 395 -13.92 -1.51 -18.69
N ALA A 396 -14.21 -0.36 -18.09
CA ALA A 396 -13.27 0.77 -18.07
C ALA A 396 -12.02 0.43 -17.23
N VAL A 397 -12.20 -0.17 -16.05
CA VAL A 397 -11.09 -0.58 -15.17
C VAL A 397 -10.21 -1.65 -15.84
N SER A 398 -10.83 -2.68 -16.42
CA SER A 398 -10.12 -3.72 -17.19
C SER A 398 -9.39 -3.11 -18.40
N GLY A 399 -10.04 -2.19 -19.10
CA GLY A 399 -9.45 -1.46 -20.23
C GLY A 399 -8.17 -0.71 -19.88
N VAL A 400 -8.15 -0.05 -18.71
CA VAL A 400 -6.93 0.62 -18.21
C VAL A 400 -5.82 -0.40 -17.94
N GLY A 401 -6.12 -1.52 -17.27
CA GLY A 401 -5.14 -2.57 -16.99
C GLY A 401 -4.55 -3.19 -18.26
N VAL A 402 -5.41 -3.54 -19.22
CA VAL A 402 -5.02 -4.12 -20.52
C VAL A 402 -4.22 -3.13 -21.36
N ALA A 403 -4.67 -1.87 -21.43
CA ALA A 403 -3.95 -0.80 -22.12
C ALA A 403 -2.55 -0.59 -21.52
N THR A 404 -2.45 -0.62 -20.17
CA THR A 404 -1.17 -0.52 -19.48
C THR A 404 -0.23 -1.66 -19.87
N ALA A 405 -0.72 -2.91 -19.88
CA ALA A 405 0.08 -4.06 -20.32
C ALA A 405 0.54 -3.92 -21.78
N GLY A 406 -0.32 -3.43 -22.67
CA GLY A 406 0.01 -3.11 -24.05
C GLY A 406 1.09 -2.02 -24.18
N LEU A 407 0.96 -0.94 -23.40
CA LEU A 407 1.96 0.15 -23.36
C LEU A 407 3.30 -0.33 -22.79
N LEU A 408 3.30 -1.19 -21.77
CA LEU A 408 4.52 -1.82 -21.24
C LEU A 408 5.20 -2.68 -22.31
N TRP A 409 4.42 -3.45 -23.08
CA TRP A 409 4.96 -4.26 -24.18
C TRP A 409 5.59 -3.38 -25.27
N VAL A 410 4.94 -2.26 -25.65
CA VAL A 410 5.48 -1.29 -26.62
C VAL A 410 6.75 -0.65 -26.06
N TYR A 411 6.74 -0.25 -24.77
CA TYR A 411 7.91 0.32 -24.10
C TYR A 411 9.10 -0.65 -24.11
N ASP A 412 8.89 -1.92 -23.78
CA ASP A 412 9.95 -2.94 -23.80
C ASP A 412 10.58 -3.11 -25.19
N ARG A 413 9.75 -2.99 -26.24
CA ARG A 413 10.20 -3.21 -27.60
C ARG A 413 10.93 -2.02 -28.24
N TYR A 414 10.49 -0.78 -27.94
CA TYR A 414 10.91 0.40 -28.68
C TYR A 414 11.66 1.46 -27.87
N VAL A 415 11.48 1.49 -26.56
CA VAL A 415 11.98 2.59 -25.71
C VAL A 415 13.06 2.12 -24.74
N ARG A 416 12.95 0.92 -24.24
CA ARG A 416 13.86 0.36 -23.24
C ARG A 416 15.30 0.38 -23.74
N LEU A 417 16.16 1.14 -23.05
CA LEU A 417 17.60 1.12 -23.25
C LEU A 417 18.18 -0.05 -22.46
N GLU A 418 19.02 -0.83 -23.13
CA GLU A 418 19.76 -1.96 -22.61
C GLU A 418 18.88 -3.07 -22.02
N LYS A 419 18.88 -4.20 -22.68
CA LYS A 419 18.55 -5.45 -22.04
C LYS A 419 19.58 -5.61 -20.92
N PRO A 420 19.20 -5.60 -19.62
CA PRO A 420 20.15 -6.00 -18.59
C PRO A 420 20.73 -7.33 -19.06
N ALA A 421 22.04 -7.52 -18.95
CA ALA A 421 22.68 -8.80 -19.30
C ALA A 421 21.90 -9.88 -18.56
N GLU A 422 21.04 -10.61 -19.28
CA GLU A 422 20.33 -11.74 -18.74
C GLU A 422 21.45 -12.69 -18.30
N ALA A 423 21.52 -12.95 -17.00
CA ALA A 423 22.45 -13.93 -16.47
C ALA A 423 22.22 -15.22 -17.23
N ARG A 424 23.20 -15.61 -18.06
CA ARG A 424 23.28 -16.91 -18.72
C ARG A 424 23.44 -18.02 -17.71
#